data_0060006f911e81b259ddc13773928b87
#
_entry.id   0060006f911e81b259ddc13773928b87
#
_cell.length_a   1.000
_cell.length_b   1.000
_cell.length_c   1.000
_cell.angle_alpha   90.00
_cell.angle_beta   90.00
_cell.angle_gamma   90.00
#
_symmetry.space_group_name_H-M   'P 1'
#
loop_
_entity.id
_entity.type
_entity.pdbx_description
1 polymer ?
#
loop_
_entity_poly.entity_id
_entity_poly.type
_entity_poly.pdbx_seq_one_letter_code
_entity_poly.pdbx_strand_id
1 'polypeptide(L)'
;MVAAPPDAGSPAVRRVHRPRADCTTDSAGGLTFRVRLCEGADEEAGAPEVPESAAVLLRLRHQHGPDASLRLPLARAAADGRLQASLPSTTRLREGRWDAYLTLGDEEPQRLLPGVHDLRSLVGSASVDTQAWLGVRIPYTTKYGNLAVRTWLRRPHAEAGALRVADDAITLQGRLYGARLSATACLEAHPRDAAASSVRVPVRPDSEERSEPQAAAPEHGTDTGHSVRDFAAELPLGSLLPGHRVWDLWLRPAEDEEPVRLGRILDDIPDKKRVFKYPSQRVTSRDGAAHSARPYYTINNNLSVQVSVETLAEAEAE
;
A
#
# COMPACT_ATOMS: atom_id res chain seq x y z
N MET A 1 19.13 -36.50 -64.35
CA MET A 1 18.03 -36.44 -63.36
C MET A 1 18.67 -36.10 -62.01
N VAL A 2 18.67 -34.78 -61.72
CA VAL A 2 19.31 -34.25 -60.50
C VAL A 2 18.17 -33.97 -59.53
N ALA A 3 18.24 -34.64 -58.36
CA ALA A 3 17.23 -34.46 -57.29
C ALA A 3 17.39 -33.10 -56.64
N ALA A 4 16.26 -32.38 -56.46
CA ALA A 4 16.21 -31.11 -55.73
C ALA A 4 16.45 -31.35 -54.24
N PRO A 5 17.10 -30.40 -53.52
CA PRO A 5 17.27 -30.49 -52.07
C PRO A 5 15.93 -30.22 -51.35
N PRO A 6 15.74 -30.81 -50.15
CA PRO A 6 14.51 -30.61 -49.35
C PRO A 6 14.43 -29.17 -48.83
N ASP A 7 13.26 -28.62 -48.99
CA ASP A 7 12.84 -27.31 -48.51
C ASP A 7 13.17 -27.12 -47.02
N ALA A 8 14.05 -26.17 -46.72
CA ALA A 8 14.36 -25.79 -45.36
C ALA A 8 13.15 -25.03 -44.79
N GLY A 9 12.39 -25.71 -43.97
CA GLY A 9 11.24 -25.14 -43.27
C GLY A 9 11.57 -23.80 -42.61
N SER A 10 10.88 -22.76 -43.01
CA SER A 10 10.92 -21.43 -42.36
C SER A 10 10.79 -21.59 -40.82
N PRO A 11 11.66 -20.90 -40.06
CA PRO A 11 11.51 -20.92 -38.60
C PRO A 11 10.13 -20.34 -38.26
N ALA A 12 9.31 -21.15 -37.63
CA ALA A 12 8.03 -20.71 -37.08
C ALA A 12 8.30 -19.49 -36.20
N VAL A 13 7.78 -18.34 -36.60
CA VAL A 13 7.83 -17.11 -35.80
C VAL A 13 7.18 -17.45 -34.47
N ARG A 14 7.97 -17.63 -33.42
CA ARG A 14 7.52 -17.81 -32.06
C ARG A 14 6.68 -16.57 -31.70
N ARG A 15 5.36 -16.70 -31.67
CA ARG A 15 4.50 -15.65 -31.15
C ARG A 15 4.97 -15.33 -29.74
N VAL A 16 5.33 -14.08 -29.49
CA VAL A 16 5.71 -13.61 -28.16
C VAL A 16 4.47 -13.66 -27.29
N HIS A 17 4.31 -14.75 -26.55
CA HIS A 17 3.22 -14.91 -25.60
C HIS A 17 3.56 -14.03 -24.40
N ARG A 18 2.66 -13.08 -24.09
CA ARG A 18 2.80 -12.24 -22.90
C ARG A 18 1.95 -12.84 -21.78
N PRO A 19 2.55 -13.52 -20.79
CA PRO A 19 1.81 -14.14 -19.71
C PRO A 19 1.11 -13.08 -18.87
N ARG A 20 -0.13 -13.38 -18.46
CA ARG A 20 -1.01 -12.49 -17.69
C ARG A 20 -1.44 -13.17 -16.39
N ALA A 21 -1.58 -12.42 -15.30
CA ALA A 21 -2.10 -12.94 -14.05
C ALA A 21 -3.26 -12.11 -13.52
N ASP A 22 -4.35 -12.81 -13.21
CA ASP A 22 -5.42 -12.27 -12.37
C ASP A 22 -5.00 -12.42 -10.89
N CYS A 23 -5.33 -11.42 -10.07
CA CYS A 23 -4.93 -11.39 -8.68
C CYS A 23 -6.16 -11.33 -7.77
N THR A 24 -6.22 -12.20 -6.76
CA THR A 24 -7.30 -12.21 -5.77
C THR A 24 -6.69 -12.18 -4.38
N THR A 25 -7.18 -11.29 -3.51
CA THR A 25 -6.80 -11.25 -2.10
C THR A 25 -7.82 -12.01 -1.26
N ASP A 26 -7.34 -12.65 -0.18
CA ASP A 26 -8.20 -13.23 0.84
C ASP A 26 -8.34 -12.30 2.07
N SER A 27 -9.26 -12.62 2.98
CA SER A 27 -9.53 -11.84 4.18
C SER A 27 -8.38 -11.82 5.18
N ALA A 28 -7.43 -12.76 5.08
CA ALA A 28 -6.22 -12.80 5.92
C ALA A 28 -5.06 -12.01 5.31
N GLY A 29 -5.23 -11.40 4.12
CA GLY A 29 -4.18 -10.64 3.41
C GLY A 29 -3.26 -11.50 2.56
N GLY A 30 -3.60 -12.76 2.29
CA GLY A 30 -2.94 -13.60 1.29
C GLY A 30 -3.28 -13.13 -0.14
N LEU A 31 -2.43 -13.49 -1.11
CA LEU A 31 -2.60 -13.10 -2.52
C LEU A 31 -2.45 -14.32 -3.42
N THR A 32 -3.42 -14.57 -4.27
CA THR A 32 -3.41 -15.63 -5.27
C THR A 32 -3.26 -15.05 -6.66
N PHE A 33 -2.31 -15.58 -7.42
CA PHE A 33 -2.07 -15.27 -8.83
C PHE A 33 -2.63 -16.41 -9.69
N ARG A 34 -3.60 -16.14 -10.55
CA ARG A 34 -4.09 -17.07 -11.58
C ARG A 34 -3.45 -16.71 -12.91
N VAL A 35 -2.55 -17.57 -13.39
CA VAL A 35 -1.69 -17.27 -14.55
C VAL A 35 -2.27 -17.86 -15.82
N ARG A 36 -2.33 -17.03 -16.87
CA ARG A 36 -2.63 -17.41 -18.25
C ARG A 36 -1.37 -17.25 -19.09
N LEU A 37 -0.96 -18.32 -19.78
CA LEU A 37 0.28 -18.33 -20.56
C LEU A 37 0.15 -17.68 -21.92
N CYS A 38 -1.05 -17.68 -22.50
CA CYS A 38 -1.35 -17.15 -23.85
C CYS A 38 -2.64 -16.34 -23.85
N GLU A 39 -2.72 -15.30 -24.69
CA GLU A 39 -3.99 -14.69 -25.11
C GLU A 39 -4.50 -15.46 -26.35
N GLY A 40 -5.72 -16.01 -26.29
CA GLY A 40 -6.39 -16.62 -27.44
C GLY A 40 -5.88 -17.99 -27.84
N ALA A 41 -5.37 -18.80 -26.93
CA ALA A 41 -5.26 -20.23 -27.16
C ALA A 41 -6.70 -20.79 -27.23
N ASP A 42 -7.12 -21.23 -28.41
CA ASP A 42 -8.34 -22.01 -28.58
C ASP A 42 -8.35 -23.14 -27.54
N GLU A 43 -9.44 -23.29 -26.83
CA GLU A 43 -9.60 -24.32 -25.77
C GLU A 43 -9.39 -25.75 -26.29
N GLU A 44 -9.30 -25.93 -27.63
CA GLU A 44 -9.03 -27.20 -28.31
C GLU A 44 -7.54 -27.55 -28.44
N ALA A 45 -6.63 -26.59 -28.35
CA ALA A 45 -5.20 -26.90 -28.26
C ALA A 45 -4.88 -27.31 -26.81
N GLY A 46 -4.62 -28.60 -26.59
CA GLY A 46 -4.38 -29.20 -25.28
C GLY A 46 -3.57 -28.28 -24.35
N ALA A 47 -3.95 -28.22 -23.07
CA ALA A 47 -3.33 -27.34 -22.10
C ALA A 47 -1.79 -27.49 -22.15
N PRO A 48 -1.03 -26.38 -22.30
CA PRO A 48 0.42 -26.45 -22.45
C PRO A 48 1.04 -27.18 -21.24
N GLU A 49 1.98 -28.07 -21.52
CA GLU A 49 2.73 -28.75 -20.49
C GLU A 49 3.56 -27.72 -19.73
N VAL A 50 3.36 -27.65 -18.43
CA VAL A 50 4.02 -26.67 -17.55
C VAL A 50 5.08 -27.42 -16.76
N PRO A 51 6.35 -26.98 -16.83
CA PRO A 51 7.40 -27.58 -16.04
C PRO A 51 7.08 -27.57 -14.54
N GLU A 52 7.44 -28.61 -13.80
CA GLU A 52 7.28 -28.67 -12.33
C GLU A 52 8.00 -27.51 -11.63
N SER A 53 9.07 -27.00 -12.25
CA SER A 53 9.84 -25.86 -11.76
C SER A 53 9.22 -24.49 -12.09
N ALA A 54 8.03 -24.45 -12.75
CA ALA A 54 7.38 -23.19 -13.08
C ALA A 54 6.96 -22.43 -11.82
N ALA A 55 7.10 -21.10 -11.83
CA ALA A 55 6.75 -20.29 -10.69
C ALA A 55 6.40 -18.83 -11.08
N VAL A 56 5.65 -18.16 -10.21
CA VAL A 56 5.63 -16.71 -10.15
C VAL A 56 6.82 -16.25 -9.32
N LEU A 57 7.67 -15.42 -9.90
CA LEU A 57 8.84 -14.84 -9.26
C LEU A 57 8.56 -13.38 -8.95
N LEU A 58 8.60 -13.01 -7.68
CA LEU A 58 8.53 -11.63 -7.22
C LEU A 58 9.96 -11.13 -6.97
N ARG A 59 10.33 -9.96 -7.53
CA ARG A 59 11.62 -9.31 -7.30
C ARG A 59 11.42 -7.90 -6.73
N LEU A 60 12.03 -7.63 -5.59
CA LEU A 60 12.00 -6.31 -4.96
C LEU A 60 12.82 -5.33 -5.79
N ARG A 61 12.18 -4.23 -6.21
CA ARG A 61 12.77 -3.24 -7.10
C ARG A 61 13.94 -2.51 -6.42
N HIS A 62 15.05 -2.35 -7.18
CA HIS A 62 16.26 -1.67 -6.73
C HIS A 62 16.96 -2.31 -5.53
N GLN A 63 16.68 -3.58 -5.23
CA GLN A 63 17.36 -4.31 -4.18
C GLN A 63 17.83 -5.68 -4.70
N HIS A 64 18.90 -6.20 -4.11
CA HIS A 64 19.52 -7.47 -4.43
C HIS A 64 19.70 -8.30 -3.14
N GLY A 65 19.89 -9.58 -3.28
CA GLY A 65 20.09 -10.50 -2.17
C GLY A 65 18.91 -11.46 -1.97
N PRO A 66 19.02 -12.40 -1.03
CA PRO A 66 18.05 -13.48 -0.84
C PRO A 66 16.65 -12.97 -0.48
N ASP A 67 16.55 -11.92 0.34
CA ASP A 67 15.27 -11.33 0.77
C ASP A 67 14.64 -10.38 -0.29
N ALA A 68 15.32 -10.17 -1.41
CA ALA A 68 14.84 -9.33 -2.50
C ALA A 68 14.16 -10.14 -3.61
N SER A 69 14.02 -11.46 -3.44
CA SER A 69 13.41 -12.36 -4.40
C SER A 69 12.57 -13.41 -3.69
N LEU A 70 11.38 -13.67 -4.21
CA LEU A 70 10.50 -14.73 -3.71
C LEU A 70 9.95 -15.52 -4.88
N ARG A 71 10.10 -16.83 -4.82
CA ARG A 71 9.59 -17.79 -5.80
C ARG A 71 8.34 -18.47 -5.25
N LEU A 72 7.22 -18.37 -5.97
CA LEU A 72 5.95 -18.98 -5.65
C LEU A 72 5.67 -20.09 -6.68
N PRO A 73 5.72 -21.38 -6.30
CA PRO A 73 5.48 -22.47 -7.24
C PRO A 73 4.11 -22.33 -7.92
N LEU A 74 4.06 -22.61 -9.23
CA LEU A 74 2.82 -22.71 -9.98
C LEU A 74 2.29 -24.16 -9.86
N ALA A 75 1.02 -24.26 -9.52
CA ALA A 75 0.30 -25.52 -9.49
C ALA A 75 -1.02 -25.40 -10.25
N ARG A 76 -1.59 -26.52 -10.71
CA ARG A 76 -2.94 -26.51 -11.25
C ARG A 76 -3.94 -26.49 -10.10
N ALA A 77 -4.88 -25.56 -10.13
CA ALA A 77 -5.96 -25.50 -9.15
C ALA A 77 -6.85 -26.73 -9.28
N ALA A 78 -7.16 -27.38 -8.17
CA ALA A 78 -8.01 -28.57 -8.16
C ALA A 78 -9.45 -28.31 -8.67
N ALA A 79 -9.95 -27.08 -8.50
CA ALA A 79 -11.31 -26.71 -8.84
C ALA A 79 -11.53 -26.50 -10.33
N ASP A 80 -10.57 -25.92 -11.07
CA ASP A 80 -10.75 -25.50 -12.47
C ASP A 80 -9.54 -25.83 -13.38
N GLY A 81 -8.52 -26.51 -12.84
CA GLY A 81 -7.31 -26.88 -13.57
C GLY A 81 -6.42 -25.71 -14.00
N ARG A 82 -6.76 -24.47 -13.63
CA ARG A 82 -5.99 -23.28 -13.98
C ARG A 82 -4.68 -23.20 -13.20
N LEU A 83 -3.67 -22.60 -13.82
CA LEU A 83 -2.39 -22.36 -13.16
C LEU A 83 -2.53 -21.28 -12.10
N GLN A 84 -2.11 -21.58 -10.88
CA GLN A 84 -2.10 -20.61 -9.80
C GLN A 84 -0.85 -20.70 -8.95
N ALA A 85 -0.45 -19.56 -8.37
CA ALA A 85 0.55 -19.44 -7.34
C ALA A 85 -0.02 -18.65 -6.17
N SER A 86 0.25 -19.08 -4.95
CA SER A 86 -0.27 -18.46 -3.74
C SER A 86 0.86 -17.85 -2.93
N LEU A 87 0.63 -16.62 -2.46
CA LEU A 87 1.45 -15.91 -1.49
C LEU A 87 0.68 -15.89 -0.16
N PRO A 88 1.00 -16.80 0.79
CA PRO A 88 0.28 -16.87 2.06
C PRO A 88 0.41 -15.57 2.87
N SER A 89 -0.62 -15.23 3.66
CA SER A 89 -0.60 -14.07 4.56
C SER A 89 0.53 -14.14 5.58
N THR A 90 0.96 -15.34 5.95
CA THR A 90 2.07 -15.60 6.89
C THR A 90 3.46 -15.31 6.32
N THR A 91 3.60 -15.18 4.99
CA THR A 91 4.89 -14.86 4.37
C THR A 91 5.24 -13.40 4.61
N ARG A 92 6.38 -13.12 5.22
CA ARG A 92 6.87 -11.75 5.42
C ARG A 92 7.55 -11.24 4.16
N LEU A 93 6.99 -10.19 3.56
CA LEU A 93 7.64 -9.45 2.47
C LEU A 93 8.12 -8.11 2.98
N ARG A 94 9.36 -7.74 2.62
CA ARG A 94 9.91 -6.40 2.90
C ARG A 94 9.04 -5.33 2.25
N GLU A 95 8.93 -4.17 2.91
CA GLU A 95 8.25 -3.01 2.31
C GLU A 95 8.87 -2.63 0.98
N GLY A 96 8.03 -2.39 -0.03
CA GLY A 96 8.52 -1.94 -1.31
C GLY A 96 7.60 -2.24 -2.47
N ARG A 97 8.20 -2.26 -3.65
CA ARG A 97 7.54 -2.58 -4.91
C ARG A 97 8.18 -3.83 -5.48
N TRP A 98 7.39 -4.87 -5.64
CA TRP A 98 7.81 -6.16 -6.15
C TRP A 98 7.33 -6.33 -7.57
N ASP A 99 8.27 -6.46 -8.49
CA ASP A 99 7.98 -6.75 -9.89
C ASP A 99 7.66 -8.23 -10.06
N ALA A 100 6.58 -8.55 -10.77
CA ALA A 100 6.12 -9.92 -10.97
C ALA A 100 6.57 -10.49 -12.32
N TYR A 101 7.10 -11.71 -12.28
CA TYR A 101 7.58 -12.46 -13.43
C TYR A 101 7.01 -13.88 -13.44
N LEU A 102 6.92 -14.48 -14.61
CA LEU A 102 6.77 -15.91 -14.81
C LEU A 102 8.13 -16.52 -15.08
N THR A 103 8.43 -17.65 -14.45
CA THR A 103 9.58 -18.51 -14.78
C THR A 103 9.07 -19.88 -15.21
N LEU A 104 9.57 -20.39 -16.35
CA LEU A 104 9.29 -21.72 -16.88
C LEU A 104 10.62 -22.46 -17.01
N GLY A 105 10.90 -23.36 -16.07
CA GLY A 105 12.18 -24.06 -16.03
C GLY A 105 13.36 -23.10 -15.90
N ASP A 106 14.36 -23.27 -16.78
CA ASP A 106 15.58 -22.48 -16.85
C ASP A 106 15.48 -21.29 -17.81
N GLU A 107 14.28 -20.99 -18.33
CA GLU A 107 14.07 -19.85 -19.22
C GLU A 107 14.24 -18.52 -18.48
N GLU A 108 14.60 -17.46 -19.25
CA GLU A 108 14.65 -16.10 -18.73
C GLU A 108 13.28 -15.68 -18.17
N PRO A 109 13.23 -15.09 -16.95
CA PRO A 109 12.00 -14.66 -16.32
C PRO A 109 11.25 -13.62 -17.18
N GLN A 110 10.00 -13.92 -17.54
CA GLN A 110 9.15 -13.05 -18.35
C GLN A 110 8.28 -12.17 -17.46
N ARG A 111 8.18 -10.87 -17.77
CA ARG A 111 7.29 -9.94 -17.04
C ARG A 111 5.83 -10.38 -17.17
N LEU A 112 5.14 -10.50 -16.03
CA LEU A 112 3.70 -10.71 -16.02
C LEU A 112 2.95 -9.43 -16.36
N LEU A 113 1.92 -9.56 -17.20
CA LEU A 113 0.93 -8.51 -17.42
C LEU A 113 -0.17 -8.62 -16.35
N PRO A 114 -0.81 -7.49 -15.97
CA PRO A 114 -1.96 -7.51 -15.07
C PRO A 114 -3.18 -8.06 -15.77
N GLY A 115 -3.93 -8.92 -15.10
CA GLY A 115 -5.29 -9.31 -15.42
C GLY A 115 -6.31 -8.56 -14.56
N VAL A 116 -7.36 -9.26 -14.14
CA VAL A 116 -8.36 -8.74 -13.20
C VAL A 116 -7.80 -8.78 -11.77
N HIS A 117 -8.03 -7.70 -11.01
CA HIS A 117 -7.69 -7.64 -9.60
C HIS A 117 -8.97 -7.64 -8.76
N ASP A 118 -9.18 -8.69 -7.96
CA ASP A 118 -10.24 -8.73 -6.95
C ASP A 118 -9.63 -8.45 -5.57
N LEU A 119 -9.77 -7.22 -5.12
CA LEU A 119 -9.16 -6.68 -3.89
C LEU A 119 -10.21 -6.36 -2.83
N ARG A 120 -11.46 -6.78 -3.02
CA ARG A 120 -12.58 -6.46 -2.11
C ARG A 120 -12.33 -6.89 -0.67
N SER A 121 -11.62 -7.99 -0.46
CA SER A 121 -11.26 -8.49 0.86
C SER A 121 -10.23 -7.64 1.61
N LEU A 122 -9.55 -6.69 0.95
CA LEU A 122 -8.67 -5.73 1.62
C LEU A 122 -9.45 -4.60 2.31
N VAL A 123 -10.68 -4.34 1.84
CA VAL A 123 -11.51 -3.26 2.38
C VAL A 123 -12.34 -3.80 3.54
N GLY A 124 -12.19 -3.21 4.73
CA GLY A 124 -12.97 -3.59 5.92
C GLY A 124 -12.51 -4.88 6.61
N SER A 125 -11.30 -5.36 6.34
CA SER A 125 -10.77 -6.57 6.97
C SER A 125 -10.57 -6.37 8.47
N ALA A 126 -11.42 -7.01 9.28
CA ALA A 126 -11.37 -6.99 10.75
C ALA A 126 -10.18 -7.80 11.33
N SER A 127 -9.51 -8.63 10.52
CA SER A 127 -8.45 -9.54 11.00
C SER A 127 -7.10 -8.87 11.26
N VAL A 128 -6.98 -7.57 11.03
CA VAL A 128 -5.73 -6.79 11.18
C VAL A 128 -5.24 -6.74 12.63
N ASP A 129 -6.14 -6.84 13.61
CA ASP A 129 -5.81 -6.66 15.03
C ASP A 129 -5.15 -7.87 15.69
N THR A 130 -5.34 -9.06 15.16
CA THR A 130 -4.87 -10.34 15.77
C THR A 130 -3.51 -10.80 15.29
N GLN A 131 -2.98 -10.22 14.21
CA GLN A 131 -1.71 -10.65 13.61
C GLN A 131 -0.49 -10.06 14.33
N ALA A 132 0.59 -10.84 14.41
CA ALA A 132 1.86 -10.41 14.97
C ALA A 132 2.52 -9.24 14.20
N TRP A 133 2.14 -9.02 12.96
CA TRP A 133 2.55 -7.88 12.12
C TRP A 133 1.43 -7.56 11.11
N LEU A 134 1.39 -6.32 10.69
CA LEU A 134 0.50 -5.86 9.63
C LEU A 134 1.20 -5.99 8.28
N GLY A 135 0.80 -6.98 7.49
CA GLY A 135 1.29 -7.20 6.13
C GLY A 135 0.23 -6.83 5.10
N VAL A 136 0.43 -5.74 4.36
CA VAL A 136 -0.46 -5.32 3.28
C VAL A 136 0.18 -5.56 1.92
N ARG A 137 -0.58 -6.12 0.97
CA ARG A 137 -0.11 -6.46 -0.38
C ARG A 137 -1.16 -6.07 -1.39
N ILE A 138 -0.84 -5.09 -2.21
CA ILE A 138 -1.75 -4.57 -3.24
C ILE A 138 -1.14 -4.81 -4.62
N PRO A 139 -1.67 -5.73 -5.43
CA PRO A 139 -1.28 -5.87 -6.83
C PRO A 139 -1.73 -4.64 -7.63
N TYR A 140 -0.90 -4.20 -8.56
CA TYR A 140 -1.19 -3.03 -9.37
C TYR A 140 -0.50 -3.08 -10.73
N THR A 141 -1.01 -2.27 -11.66
CA THR A 141 -0.41 -2.06 -12.97
C THR A 141 0.63 -0.94 -12.89
N THR A 142 1.86 -1.23 -13.32
CA THR A 142 2.93 -0.21 -13.42
C THR A 142 2.67 0.75 -14.59
N LYS A 143 3.39 1.87 -14.65
CA LYS A 143 3.32 2.81 -15.79
C LYS A 143 3.69 2.18 -17.15
N TYR A 144 4.38 1.06 -17.13
CA TYR A 144 4.77 0.30 -18.33
C TYR A 144 3.81 -0.85 -18.64
N GLY A 145 2.65 -0.94 -17.99
CA GLY A 145 1.66 -1.96 -18.22
C GLY A 145 1.99 -3.34 -17.64
N ASN A 146 2.99 -3.47 -16.77
CA ASN A 146 3.35 -4.74 -16.15
C ASN A 146 2.72 -4.90 -14.76
N LEU A 147 2.52 -6.15 -14.34
CA LEU A 147 2.07 -6.48 -12.99
C LEU A 147 3.18 -6.24 -11.97
N ALA A 148 2.84 -5.63 -10.86
CA ALA A 148 3.68 -5.52 -9.68
C ALA A 148 2.83 -5.60 -8.41
N VAL A 149 3.45 -5.87 -7.26
CA VAL A 149 2.81 -5.87 -5.95
C VAL A 149 3.44 -4.78 -5.09
N ARG A 150 2.61 -3.94 -4.50
CA ARG A 150 3.02 -3.00 -3.47
C ARG A 150 2.87 -3.67 -2.11
N THR A 151 3.91 -3.58 -1.25
CA THR A 151 3.90 -4.23 0.06
C THR A 151 4.25 -3.26 1.16
N TRP A 152 3.63 -3.46 2.33
CA TRP A 152 4.00 -2.85 3.60
C TRP A 152 4.06 -3.95 4.66
N LEU A 153 4.97 -3.77 5.62
CA LEU A 153 5.15 -4.67 6.75
C LEU A 153 5.44 -3.82 7.99
N ARG A 154 4.41 -3.58 8.81
CA ARG A 154 4.47 -2.63 9.92
C ARG A 154 3.86 -3.21 11.19
N ARG A 155 4.47 -2.90 12.32
CA ARG A 155 3.89 -3.05 13.65
C ARG A 155 4.81 -2.35 14.67
N PRO A 156 4.30 -1.35 15.37
CA PRO A 156 2.95 -0.77 15.24
C PRO A 156 2.73 -0.02 13.91
N HIS A 157 1.47 0.29 13.60
CA HIS A 157 1.08 1.09 12.46
C HIS A 157 0.00 2.10 12.84
N ALA A 158 0.19 3.37 12.47
CA ALA A 158 -0.80 4.43 12.60
C ALA A 158 -1.47 4.68 11.24
N GLU A 159 -2.73 4.27 11.11
CA GLU A 159 -3.54 4.45 9.90
C GLU A 159 -4.25 5.79 9.92
N ALA A 160 -4.05 6.60 8.90
CA ALA A 160 -4.77 7.85 8.71
C ALA A 160 -6.17 7.59 8.13
N GLY A 161 -7.19 8.05 8.81
CA GLY A 161 -8.59 8.00 8.40
C GLY A 161 -9.04 9.27 7.68
N ALA A 162 -10.15 9.87 8.16
CA ALA A 162 -10.65 11.13 7.63
C ALA A 162 -9.67 12.27 7.91
N LEU A 163 -9.49 13.13 6.90
CA LEU A 163 -8.65 14.31 6.99
C LEU A 163 -9.39 15.51 6.37
N ARG A 164 -9.47 16.60 7.13
CA ARG A 164 -10.07 17.86 6.69
C ARG A 164 -9.03 18.97 6.85
N VAL A 165 -8.99 19.87 5.88
CA VAL A 165 -8.16 21.08 5.90
C VAL A 165 -9.10 22.28 5.90
N ALA A 166 -9.19 22.99 7.00
CA ALA A 166 -10.04 24.17 7.17
C ALA A 166 -9.56 24.98 8.38
N ASP A 167 -9.94 26.23 8.44
CA ASP A 167 -9.77 27.11 9.63
C ASP A 167 -8.31 27.14 10.13
N ASP A 168 -7.35 27.23 9.21
CA ASP A 168 -5.90 27.23 9.45
C ASP A 168 -5.38 25.98 10.20
N ALA A 169 -6.10 24.86 10.13
CA ALA A 169 -5.74 23.62 10.77
C ALA A 169 -5.97 22.40 9.87
N ILE A 170 -5.30 21.30 10.21
CA ILE A 170 -5.59 19.95 9.71
C ILE A 170 -6.24 19.19 10.83
N THR A 171 -7.51 18.84 10.67
CA THR A 171 -8.20 17.88 11.54
C THR A 171 -8.03 16.47 10.95
N LEU A 172 -7.57 15.55 11.77
CA LEU A 172 -7.23 14.18 11.37
C LEU A 172 -7.87 13.19 12.34
N GLN A 173 -8.54 12.18 11.79
CA GLN A 173 -8.90 10.96 12.50
C GLN A 173 -7.96 9.83 12.09
N GLY A 174 -7.77 8.84 12.96
CA GLY A 174 -6.94 7.70 12.67
C GLY A 174 -7.09 6.56 13.66
N ARG A 175 -6.42 5.45 13.37
CA ARG A 175 -6.40 4.27 14.25
C ARG A 175 -4.99 3.74 14.40
N LEU A 176 -4.64 3.36 15.64
CA LEU A 176 -3.36 2.72 15.95
C LEU A 176 -3.53 1.20 15.99
N TYR A 177 -2.71 0.48 15.25
CA TYR A 177 -2.65 -0.97 15.22
C TYR A 177 -1.35 -1.47 15.88
N GLY A 178 -1.47 -2.50 16.70
CA GLY A 178 -0.32 -3.16 17.30
C GLY A 178 0.30 -2.47 18.50
N ALA A 179 -0.29 -1.35 18.97
CA ALA A 179 0.03 -0.66 20.22
C ALA A 179 -1.23 -0.02 20.82
N ARG A 180 -1.11 0.65 21.96
CA ARG A 180 -2.21 1.32 22.67
C ARG A 180 -1.89 2.80 22.84
N LEU A 181 -2.91 3.62 22.82
CA LEU A 181 -2.77 5.04 23.11
C LEU A 181 -2.83 5.26 24.63
N SER A 182 -1.89 6.03 25.15
CA SER A 182 -1.87 6.52 26.53
C SER A 182 -2.48 7.92 26.62
N ALA A 183 -2.67 8.42 27.83
CA ALA A 183 -3.10 9.79 28.06
C ALA A 183 -2.07 10.86 27.58
N THR A 184 -0.79 10.46 27.39
CA THR A 184 0.29 11.32 26.90
C THR A 184 0.52 11.19 25.38
N ALA A 185 -0.36 10.44 24.68
CA ALA A 185 -0.25 10.27 23.23
C ALA A 185 -0.35 11.61 22.50
N CYS A 186 0.45 11.78 21.47
CA CYS A 186 0.46 13.00 20.68
C CYS A 186 0.73 12.75 19.19
N LEU A 187 0.21 13.63 18.34
CA LEU A 187 0.63 13.75 16.95
C LEU A 187 1.87 14.63 16.89
N GLU A 188 2.90 14.15 16.21
CA GLU A 188 4.15 14.86 15.99
C GLU A 188 4.32 15.22 14.51
N ALA A 189 4.72 16.44 14.22
CA ALA A 189 5.19 16.86 12.92
C ALA A 189 6.71 17.07 12.97
N HIS A 190 7.44 16.28 12.19
CA HIS A 190 8.91 16.34 12.12
C HIS A 190 9.34 17.01 10.83
N PRO A 191 10.18 18.05 10.86
CA PRO A 191 10.75 18.63 9.65
C PRO A 191 11.66 17.61 8.97
N ARG A 192 11.51 17.44 7.64
CA ARG A 192 12.27 16.42 6.91
C ARG A 192 13.76 16.75 6.77
N ASP A 193 14.07 18.02 6.62
CA ASP A 193 15.38 18.49 6.16
C ASP A 193 16.26 19.08 7.27
N ALA A 194 15.85 19.01 8.56
CA ALA A 194 16.61 19.59 9.65
C ALA A 194 16.48 18.80 10.96
N ALA A 195 17.53 18.84 11.79
CA ALA A 195 17.49 18.46 13.18
C ALA A 195 16.76 19.51 14.06
N ALA A 196 15.68 20.11 13.54
CA ALA A 196 14.90 21.10 14.25
C ALA A 196 13.87 20.43 15.16
N SER A 197 13.33 21.18 16.10
CA SER A 197 12.33 20.72 17.05
C SER A 197 11.05 20.28 16.33
N SER A 198 10.53 19.11 16.70
CA SER A 198 9.22 18.65 16.24
C SER A 198 8.11 19.50 16.86
N VAL A 199 7.02 19.67 16.11
CA VAL A 199 5.76 20.22 16.63
C VAL A 199 4.94 19.07 17.19
N ARG A 200 4.38 19.22 18.40
CA ARG A 200 3.56 18.23 19.07
C ARG A 200 2.19 18.81 19.39
N VAL A 201 1.15 18.03 19.09
CA VAL A 201 -0.22 18.34 19.49
C VAL A 201 -0.85 17.11 20.16
N PRO A 202 -1.66 17.29 21.20
CA PRO A 202 -2.31 16.16 21.88
C PRO A 202 -3.28 15.46 20.92
N VAL A 203 -3.38 14.14 21.05
CA VAL A 203 -4.47 13.38 20.44
C VAL A 203 -5.60 13.19 21.45
N ARG A 204 -6.83 13.13 20.96
CA ARG A 204 -8.01 12.82 21.73
C ARG A 204 -8.48 11.42 21.35
N PRO A 205 -8.99 10.60 22.28
CA PRO A 205 -9.73 9.42 21.92
C PRO A 205 -10.88 9.80 21.00
N ASP A 206 -11.01 9.13 19.86
CA ASP A 206 -12.18 9.31 19.00
C ASP A 206 -13.30 8.44 19.55
N SER A 207 -14.22 9.07 20.29
CA SER A 207 -15.37 8.43 20.93
C SER A 207 -16.61 8.38 20.04
N GLU A 208 -16.46 8.61 18.73
CA GLU A 208 -17.57 8.31 17.82
C GLU A 208 -17.76 6.79 17.74
N GLU A 209 -18.55 6.27 18.69
CA GLU A 209 -19.28 5.02 18.52
C GLU A 209 -20.00 5.10 17.18
N ARG A 210 -19.49 4.40 16.18
CA ARG A 210 -20.32 4.01 15.05
C ARG A 210 -21.43 3.15 15.62
N SER A 211 -22.59 3.76 15.84
CA SER A 211 -23.85 3.08 16.12
C SER A 211 -24.21 2.28 14.87
N GLU A 212 -23.59 1.11 14.68
CA GLU A 212 -24.22 0.05 13.92
C GLU A 212 -25.21 -0.64 14.86
N PRO A 213 -26.47 -0.85 14.45
CA PRO A 213 -27.42 -1.60 15.24
C PRO A 213 -27.00 -3.07 15.31
N GLN A 214 -26.19 -3.41 16.31
CA GLN A 214 -25.83 -4.79 16.60
C GLN A 214 -27.00 -5.45 17.31
N ALA A 215 -27.60 -6.46 16.66
CA ALA A 215 -28.60 -7.32 17.22
C ALA A 215 -28.09 -7.91 18.55
N ALA A 216 -28.92 -7.81 19.58
CA ALA A 216 -28.65 -8.23 20.94
C ALA A 216 -28.18 -9.69 21.02
N ALA A 217 -26.98 -9.92 21.54
CA ALA A 217 -26.51 -11.19 22.05
C ALA A 217 -26.23 -11.07 23.55
N PRO A 218 -26.38 -12.16 24.35
CA PRO A 218 -26.57 -12.08 25.78
C PRO A 218 -25.31 -11.72 26.56
N GLU A 219 -25.51 -10.96 27.61
CA GLU A 219 -24.53 -10.54 28.60
C GLU A 219 -23.86 -11.74 29.30
N HIS A 220 -22.55 -11.90 29.11
CA HIS A 220 -21.68 -12.55 30.08
C HIS A 220 -20.47 -11.65 30.29
N GLY A 221 -20.43 -11.07 31.48
CA GLY A 221 -19.40 -10.12 31.88
C GLY A 221 -18.01 -10.72 31.95
N THR A 222 -17.10 -10.07 31.29
CA THR A 222 -15.73 -9.88 31.74
C THR A 222 -15.34 -8.48 31.28
N ASP A 223 -14.94 -7.64 32.23
CA ASP A 223 -14.38 -6.31 32.01
C ASP A 223 -13.09 -6.42 31.16
N THR A 224 -13.24 -6.49 29.86
CA THR A 224 -12.15 -6.31 28.92
C THR A 224 -12.06 -4.81 28.65
N GLY A 225 -11.19 -4.12 29.41
CA GLY A 225 -10.86 -2.72 29.19
C GLY A 225 -10.66 -2.45 27.69
N HIS A 226 -11.64 -1.78 27.07
CA HIS A 226 -11.61 -1.41 25.67
C HIS A 226 -10.38 -0.49 25.48
N SER A 227 -9.31 -1.02 24.92
CA SER A 227 -8.12 -0.23 24.63
C SER A 227 -8.44 0.75 23.53
N VAL A 228 -8.45 2.04 23.86
CA VAL A 228 -8.64 3.12 22.90
C VAL A 228 -7.55 3.04 21.85
N ARG A 229 -7.95 2.88 20.60
CA ARG A 229 -7.07 2.80 19.43
C ARG A 229 -7.39 3.86 18.40
N ASP A 230 -8.62 4.37 18.40
CA ASP A 230 -9.05 5.44 17.53
C ASP A 230 -8.69 6.78 18.15
N PHE A 231 -8.23 7.69 17.33
CA PHE A 231 -7.78 9.01 17.75
C PHE A 231 -8.23 10.10 16.78
N ALA A 232 -8.40 11.29 17.34
CA ALA A 232 -8.52 12.53 16.58
C ALA A 232 -7.44 13.51 17.01
N ALA A 233 -6.92 14.28 16.08
CA ALA A 233 -5.92 15.32 16.32
C ALA A 233 -6.24 16.55 15.46
N GLU A 234 -5.89 17.72 15.99
CA GLU A 234 -5.94 18.99 15.28
C GLU A 234 -4.54 19.60 15.25
N LEU A 235 -4.00 19.76 14.05
CA LEU A 235 -2.67 20.34 13.83
C LEU A 235 -2.83 21.76 13.26
N PRO A 236 -2.59 22.80 14.06
CA PRO A 236 -2.59 24.17 13.58
C PRO A 236 -1.48 24.38 12.55
N LEU A 237 -1.81 24.84 11.35
CA LEU A 237 -0.84 25.02 10.28
C LEU A 237 0.18 26.12 10.60
N GLY A 238 -0.24 27.14 11.36
CA GLY A 238 0.66 28.19 11.85
C GLY A 238 1.81 27.68 12.72
N SER A 239 1.65 26.51 13.38
CA SER A 239 2.72 25.89 14.17
C SER A 239 3.85 25.29 13.31
N LEU A 240 3.59 25.07 12.01
CA LEU A 240 4.56 24.55 11.05
C LEU A 240 5.42 25.66 10.42
N LEU A 241 5.18 26.94 10.78
CA LEU A 241 5.94 28.10 10.33
C LEU A 241 6.92 28.55 11.42
N PRO A 242 8.14 29.00 11.08
CA PRO A 242 8.74 29.21 9.77
C PRO A 242 9.69 28.09 9.35
N GLY A 243 9.93 28.01 8.07
CA GLY A 243 11.23 27.58 7.54
C GLY A 243 11.35 26.19 6.95
N HIS A 244 10.45 25.23 7.19
CA HIS A 244 10.60 23.89 6.65
C HIS A 244 9.58 23.59 5.54
N ARG A 245 10.10 23.12 4.38
CA ARG A 245 9.25 22.83 3.22
C ARG A 245 8.38 21.60 3.38
N VAL A 246 8.81 20.63 4.19
CA VAL A 246 8.10 19.37 4.35
C VAL A 246 8.16 18.91 5.80
N TRP A 247 6.99 18.58 6.32
CA TRP A 247 6.79 18.03 7.64
C TRP A 247 6.22 16.61 7.53
N ASP A 248 6.91 15.65 8.13
CA ASP A 248 6.47 14.26 8.21
C ASP A 248 5.64 14.04 9.47
N LEU A 249 4.44 13.43 9.33
CA LEU A 249 3.53 13.24 10.46
C LEU A 249 3.73 11.86 11.10
N TRP A 250 3.76 11.85 12.44
CA TRP A 250 3.96 10.68 13.27
C TRP A 250 2.97 10.68 14.42
N LEU A 251 2.59 9.50 14.90
CA LEU A 251 1.83 9.31 16.12
C LEU A 251 2.78 8.76 17.19
N ARG A 252 2.92 9.45 18.32
CA ARG A 252 3.59 8.92 19.50
C ARG A 252 2.54 8.34 20.42
N PRO A 253 2.52 7.03 20.67
CA PRO A 253 1.48 6.37 21.46
C PRO A 253 1.56 6.70 22.97
N ALA A 254 2.78 6.88 23.49
CA ALA A 254 3.09 7.29 24.85
C ALA A 254 4.39 8.09 24.87
N GLU A 255 4.66 8.81 25.95
CA GLU A 255 5.85 9.67 26.06
C GLU A 255 7.16 8.90 25.95
N ASP A 256 7.19 7.67 26.46
CA ASP A 256 8.31 6.73 26.48
C ASP A 256 8.35 5.77 25.27
N GLU A 257 7.37 5.81 24.38
CA GLU A 257 7.34 4.98 23.19
C GLU A 257 7.87 5.72 21.93
N GLU A 258 8.41 4.94 21.00
CA GLU A 258 8.87 5.47 19.72
C GLU A 258 7.70 5.95 18.86
N PRO A 259 7.84 7.07 18.13
CA PRO A 259 6.80 7.56 17.25
C PRO A 259 6.59 6.63 16.05
N VAL A 260 5.34 6.41 15.69
CA VAL A 260 4.88 5.56 14.58
C VAL A 260 4.56 6.45 13.40
N ARG A 261 5.14 6.15 12.23
CA ARG A 261 4.90 6.92 11.00
C ARG A 261 3.43 6.83 10.59
N LEU A 262 2.76 7.97 10.50
CA LEU A 262 1.38 8.03 10.05
C LEU A 262 1.29 7.76 8.55
N GLY A 263 0.42 6.85 8.15
CA GLY A 263 0.23 6.48 6.75
C GLY A 263 -1.18 5.98 6.47
N ARG A 264 -1.50 5.70 5.22
CA ARG A 264 -2.75 5.08 4.81
C ARG A 264 -2.45 3.92 3.88
N ILE A 265 -2.63 2.70 4.38
CA ILE A 265 -2.25 1.47 3.66
C ILE A 265 -3.33 0.39 3.71
N LEU A 266 -4.37 0.55 4.56
CA LEU A 266 -5.40 -0.44 4.81
C LEU A 266 -6.61 -0.28 3.87
N ASP A 267 -6.34 -0.25 2.56
CA ASP A 267 -7.34 -0.27 1.49
C ASP A 267 -6.73 -0.90 0.22
N ASP A 268 -7.41 -0.79 -0.91
CA ASP A 268 -7.02 -1.35 -2.21
C ASP A 268 -6.22 -0.38 -3.10
N ILE A 269 -5.86 0.82 -2.62
CA ILE A 269 -5.19 1.86 -3.41
C ILE A 269 -3.67 1.80 -3.21
N PRO A 270 -2.88 1.39 -4.22
CA PRO A 270 -1.42 1.23 -4.09
C PRO A 270 -0.65 2.57 -4.06
N ASP A 271 -1.20 3.65 -4.61
CA ASP A 271 -0.56 4.98 -4.71
C ASP A 271 -1.55 6.09 -4.33
N LYS A 272 -1.55 6.46 -3.04
CA LYS A 272 -2.41 7.51 -2.49
C LYS A 272 -2.09 8.90 -3.04
N LYS A 273 -0.83 9.15 -3.39
CA LYS A 273 -0.39 10.46 -3.89
C LYS A 273 -1.16 10.91 -5.15
N ARG A 274 -1.59 9.94 -5.97
CA ARG A 274 -2.32 10.23 -7.20
C ARG A 274 -3.80 10.46 -6.98
N VAL A 275 -4.38 9.82 -5.96
CA VAL A 275 -5.82 9.78 -5.70
C VAL A 275 -6.24 10.86 -4.72
N PHE A 276 -5.52 10.97 -3.59
CA PHE A 276 -5.85 11.94 -2.54
C PHE A 276 -5.12 13.25 -2.78
N LYS A 277 -5.87 14.23 -3.24
CA LYS A 277 -5.41 15.62 -3.41
C LYS A 277 -6.20 16.50 -2.47
N TYR A 278 -5.50 17.08 -1.52
CA TYR A 278 -6.09 18.01 -0.56
C TYR A 278 -5.92 19.45 -1.04
N PRO A 279 -6.84 20.35 -0.67
CA PRO A 279 -6.69 21.77 -0.94
C PRO A 279 -5.47 22.35 -0.23
N SER A 280 -4.93 23.40 -0.77
CA SER A 280 -3.94 24.22 -0.10
C SER A 280 -4.65 25.24 0.80
N GLN A 281 -4.11 25.46 1.99
CA GLN A 281 -4.60 26.45 2.93
C GLN A 281 -3.58 27.58 3.04
N ARG A 282 -4.03 28.81 2.89
CA ARG A 282 -3.20 30.00 3.12
C ARG A 282 -3.06 30.22 4.62
N VAL A 283 -1.83 30.43 5.08
CA VAL A 283 -1.51 30.68 6.49
C VAL A 283 -0.53 31.83 6.58
N THR A 284 -0.81 32.76 7.46
CA THR A 284 0.07 33.93 7.68
C THR A 284 0.98 33.66 8.87
N SER A 285 2.28 33.84 8.68
CA SER A 285 3.26 33.74 9.76
C SER A 285 3.23 34.98 10.66
N ARG A 286 3.87 34.92 11.83
CA ARG A 286 3.89 36.04 12.81
C ARG A 286 4.54 37.32 12.28
N ASP A 287 5.44 37.21 11.31
CA ASP A 287 6.10 38.35 10.62
C ASP A 287 5.29 38.89 9.42
N GLY A 288 4.07 38.36 9.20
CA GLY A 288 3.16 38.80 8.15
C GLY A 288 3.39 38.12 6.79
N ALA A 289 4.35 37.19 6.66
CA ALA A 289 4.58 36.47 5.41
C ALA A 289 3.46 35.45 5.16
N ALA A 290 2.96 35.43 3.92
CA ALA A 290 1.96 34.48 3.49
C ALA A 290 2.61 33.16 3.07
N HIS A 291 2.07 32.08 3.55
CA HIS A 291 2.49 30.71 3.25
C HIS A 291 1.29 29.89 2.78
N SER A 292 1.57 28.89 1.98
CA SER A 292 0.61 27.90 1.54
C SER A 292 0.97 26.53 2.15
N ALA A 293 0.05 25.91 2.87
CA ALA A 293 0.24 24.61 3.50
C ALA A 293 -0.74 23.58 2.95
N ARG A 294 -0.25 22.39 2.61
CA ARG A 294 -1.06 21.33 2.02
C ARG A 294 -0.63 19.94 2.52
N PRO A 295 -1.53 19.15 3.10
CA PRO A 295 -1.24 17.73 3.37
C PRO A 295 -1.20 16.94 2.06
N TYR A 296 -0.37 15.90 2.05
CA TYR A 296 -0.25 14.98 0.92
C TYR A 296 0.27 13.62 1.36
N TYR A 297 -0.02 12.59 0.57
CA TYR A 297 0.61 11.29 0.76
C TYR A 297 1.92 11.19 -0.05
N THR A 298 2.97 10.70 0.59
CA THR A 298 4.25 10.40 -0.06
C THR A 298 4.11 9.19 -1.00
N ILE A 299 5.16 8.90 -1.76
CA ILE A 299 5.23 7.70 -2.60
C ILE A 299 5.11 6.39 -1.79
N ASN A 300 5.34 6.44 -0.48
CA ASN A 300 5.20 5.31 0.44
C ASN A 300 3.87 5.31 1.19
N ASN A 301 2.89 6.11 0.74
CA ASN A 301 1.58 6.29 1.38
C ASN A 301 1.67 6.80 2.83
N ASN A 302 2.74 7.47 3.20
CA ASN A 302 2.86 8.16 4.47
C ASN A 302 2.31 9.58 4.34
N LEU A 303 1.66 10.07 5.40
CA LEU A 303 1.09 11.42 5.42
C LEU A 303 2.17 12.45 5.78
N SER A 304 2.21 13.54 5.04
CA SER A 304 3.12 14.66 5.23
C SER A 304 2.41 15.98 4.91
N VAL A 305 2.96 17.11 5.37
CA VAL A 305 2.50 18.45 5.03
C VAL A 305 3.60 19.18 4.28
N GLN A 306 3.26 19.73 3.12
CA GLN A 306 4.13 20.62 2.36
C GLN A 306 3.79 22.06 2.71
N VAL A 307 4.82 22.87 2.99
CA VAL A 307 4.70 24.32 3.23
C VAL A 307 5.54 25.05 2.19
N SER A 308 5.01 26.08 1.57
CA SER A 308 5.70 26.95 0.63
C SER A 308 5.39 28.42 0.92
N VAL A 309 6.35 29.29 0.66
CA VAL A 309 6.11 30.75 0.70
C VAL A 309 5.29 31.12 -0.54
N GLU A 310 4.20 31.86 -0.38
CA GLU A 310 3.46 32.41 -1.50
C GLU A 310 4.27 33.54 -2.12
N THR A 311 4.60 33.41 -3.40
CA THR A 311 5.16 34.52 -4.18
C THR A 311 4.00 35.38 -4.71
N LEU A 312 4.18 36.71 -4.78
CA LEU A 312 3.16 37.67 -5.22
C LEU A 312 2.51 37.36 -6.57
N ALA A 313 3.12 36.50 -7.39
CA ALA A 313 2.59 36.08 -8.69
C ALA A 313 1.44 35.04 -8.60
N GLU A 314 1.26 34.35 -7.49
CA GLU A 314 0.18 33.36 -7.29
C GLU A 314 -1.06 33.94 -6.65
N ALA A 315 -0.95 35.13 -6.06
CA ALA A 315 -2.05 35.85 -5.41
C ALA A 315 -2.99 36.57 -6.40
N GLU A 316 -2.61 36.75 -7.67
CA GLU A 316 -3.41 37.42 -8.72
C GLU A 316 -4.15 36.43 -9.64
N ALA A 317 -4.05 35.13 -9.41
CA ALA A 317 -4.62 34.09 -10.28
C ALA A 317 -5.83 33.35 -9.68
N GLU A 318 -6.41 33.82 -8.55
CA GLU A 318 -7.62 33.26 -7.91
C GLU A 318 -8.86 34.13 -8.09
#